data_c9de7af711a1551c12303c4f061cb5dd
#
_entry.id   c9de7af711a1551c12303c4f061cb5dd
#
_cell.length_a   1.000
_cell.length_b   1.000
_cell.length_c   1.000
_cell.angle_alpha   90.00
_cell.angle_beta   90.00
_cell.angle_gamma   90.00
#
_symmetry.space_group_name_H-M   'P 1'
#
loop_
_entity.id
_entity.type
_entity.pdbx_description
1 polymer ?
#
loop_
_entity_poly.entity_id
_entity_poly.type
_entity_poly.pdbx_seq_one_letter_code
_entity_poly.pdbx_strand_id
1 'polypeptide(L)'
;IGILFQDALLFDQFSVGQNLLLALPATLKGNARRNAVNDALERSGLDGAFHQDPATLSGGQRARVALLRALLAQPKALLLDEPFSRLDVTLRDNFRHWVFSEIRAMAIPVVQVTHDLQDVPPDSPVLDMAQWSENYNKLR
;
A
#
# COMPACT_ATOMS: atom_id res chain seq x y z
N ILE A 1 -11.52 -1.33 7.72
CA ILE A 1 -10.09 -1.10 7.97
C ILE A 1 -9.33 -1.86 6.91
N GLY A 2 -8.43 -1.18 6.18
CA GLY A 2 -7.48 -1.82 5.28
C GLY A 2 -6.19 -2.12 6.06
N ILE A 3 -5.62 -3.31 5.84
CA ILE A 3 -4.37 -3.71 6.46
C ILE A 3 -3.41 -4.15 5.37
N LEU A 4 -2.20 -3.59 5.38
CA LEU A 4 -1.08 -4.06 4.60
C LEU A 4 -0.04 -4.65 5.56
N PHE A 5 0.24 -5.92 5.40
CA PHE A 5 1.33 -6.61 6.09
C PHE A 5 2.64 -6.47 5.30
N GLN A 6 3.77 -6.59 5.99
CA GLN A 6 5.11 -6.58 5.38
C GLN A 6 5.25 -7.64 4.27
N ASP A 7 4.61 -8.80 4.44
CA ASP A 7 4.51 -9.81 3.38
C ASP A 7 3.30 -9.53 2.50
N ALA A 8 3.56 -9.25 1.24
CA ALA A 8 2.53 -8.99 0.24
C ALA A 8 1.75 -10.27 -0.08
N LEU A 9 0.64 -10.48 0.62
CA LEU A 9 -0.25 -11.62 0.42
C LEU A 9 -1.16 -11.35 -0.80
N LEU A 10 -0.80 -11.88 -1.94
CA LEU A 10 -1.64 -11.91 -3.15
C LEU A 10 -2.25 -13.30 -3.33
N PHE A 11 -3.40 -13.34 -3.98
CA PHE A 11 -4.02 -14.61 -4.38
C PHE A 11 -3.29 -15.14 -5.62
N ASP A 12 -2.54 -16.22 -5.47
CA ASP A 12 -1.71 -16.78 -6.54
C ASP A 12 -2.54 -17.37 -7.70
N GLN A 13 -3.80 -17.75 -7.43
CA GLN A 13 -4.73 -18.25 -8.45
C GLN A 13 -5.33 -17.16 -9.36
N PHE A 14 -5.09 -15.89 -9.06
CA PHE A 14 -5.61 -14.74 -9.79
C PHE A 14 -4.49 -13.92 -10.40
N SER A 15 -4.73 -13.34 -11.58
CA SER A 15 -3.80 -12.37 -12.15
C SER A 15 -3.69 -11.12 -11.27
N VAL A 16 -2.68 -10.30 -11.52
CA VAL A 16 -2.51 -8.99 -10.85
C VAL A 16 -3.79 -8.16 -10.92
N GLY A 17 -4.36 -8.00 -12.11
CA GLY A 17 -5.59 -7.24 -12.30
C GLY A 17 -6.79 -7.84 -11.56
N GLN A 18 -6.91 -9.16 -11.52
CA GLN A 18 -7.97 -9.85 -10.77
C GLN A 18 -7.82 -9.63 -9.25
N ASN A 19 -6.59 -9.70 -8.72
CA ASN A 19 -6.30 -9.35 -7.33
C ASN A 19 -6.79 -7.94 -6.97
N LEU A 20 -6.60 -6.97 -7.85
CA LEU A 20 -7.03 -5.59 -7.66
C LEU A 20 -8.54 -5.42 -7.86
N LEU A 21 -9.13 -6.10 -8.85
CA LEU A 21 -10.58 -6.07 -9.07
C LEU A 21 -11.38 -6.57 -7.86
N LEU A 22 -10.87 -7.57 -7.14
CA LEU A 22 -11.52 -8.10 -5.93
C LEU A 22 -11.63 -7.05 -4.81
N ALA A 23 -10.70 -6.11 -4.77
CA ALA A 23 -10.68 -5.07 -3.74
C ALA A 23 -11.66 -3.92 -4.00
N LEU A 24 -12.05 -3.71 -5.25
CA LEU A 24 -12.90 -2.58 -5.62
C LEU A 24 -14.29 -2.68 -5.00
N PRO A 25 -14.86 -1.54 -4.55
CA PRO A 25 -16.23 -1.49 -4.03
C PRO A 25 -17.25 -2.06 -5.04
N ALA A 26 -18.28 -2.73 -4.52
CA ALA A 26 -19.34 -3.30 -5.35
C ALA A 26 -20.19 -2.24 -6.08
N THR A 27 -20.09 -0.98 -5.64
CA THR A 27 -20.75 0.18 -6.28
C THR A 27 -20.15 0.51 -7.64
N LEU A 28 -18.86 0.20 -7.85
CA LEU A 28 -18.18 0.39 -9.13
C LEU A 28 -18.47 -0.79 -10.05
N LYS A 29 -18.99 -0.53 -11.25
CA LYS A 29 -19.47 -1.58 -12.19
C LYS A 29 -18.86 -1.44 -13.58
N GLY A 30 -18.91 -2.54 -14.33
CA GLY A 30 -18.56 -2.57 -15.75
C GLY A 30 -17.12 -2.12 -16.03
N ASN A 31 -16.95 -1.38 -17.11
CA ASN A 31 -15.63 -0.91 -17.56
C ASN A 31 -14.95 0.02 -16.56
N ALA A 32 -15.71 0.74 -15.71
CA ALA A 32 -15.16 1.60 -14.69
C ALA A 32 -14.24 0.85 -13.70
N ARG A 33 -14.55 -0.42 -13.38
CA ARG A 33 -13.70 -1.27 -12.55
C ARG A 33 -12.34 -1.53 -13.19
N ARG A 34 -12.36 -1.91 -14.48
CA ARG A 34 -11.14 -2.21 -15.22
C ARG A 34 -10.28 -0.96 -15.41
N ASN A 35 -10.91 0.16 -15.72
CA ASN A 35 -10.22 1.44 -15.86
C ASN A 35 -9.55 1.85 -14.55
N ALA A 36 -10.26 1.77 -13.42
CA ALA A 36 -9.68 2.09 -12.10
C ALA A 36 -8.45 1.22 -11.77
N VAL A 37 -8.48 -0.06 -12.12
CA VAL A 37 -7.31 -0.95 -11.93
C VAL A 37 -6.17 -0.58 -12.86
N ASN A 38 -6.44 -0.32 -14.14
CA ASN A 38 -5.40 0.07 -15.11
C ASN A 38 -4.73 1.39 -14.71
N ASP A 39 -5.52 2.40 -14.32
CA ASP A 39 -5.03 3.69 -13.86
C ASP A 39 -4.12 3.54 -12.61
N ALA A 40 -4.51 2.68 -11.68
CA ALA A 40 -3.72 2.40 -10.49
C ALA A 40 -2.41 1.68 -10.83
N LEU A 41 -2.43 0.72 -11.75
CA LEU A 41 -1.24 0.02 -12.24
C LEU A 41 -0.27 0.98 -12.94
N GLU A 42 -0.77 1.83 -13.83
CA GLU A 42 0.03 2.84 -14.53
C GLU A 42 0.73 3.78 -13.54
N ARG A 43 -0.03 4.37 -12.61
CA ARG A 43 0.51 5.28 -11.59
C ARG A 43 1.53 4.64 -10.65
N SER A 44 1.48 3.32 -10.51
CA SER A 44 2.43 2.57 -9.68
C SER A 44 3.65 2.05 -10.44
N GLY A 45 3.77 2.38 -11.74
CA GLY A 45 4.84 1.88 -12.61
C GLY A 45 4.72 0.37 -12.90
N LEU A 46 3.48 -0.14 -12.95
CA LEU A 46 3.13 -1.52 -13.30
C LEU A 46 2.22 -1.55 -14.53
N ASP A 47 2.41 -0.61 -15.44
CA ASP A 47 1.65 -0.55 -16.70
C ASP A 47 1.73 -1.87 -17.45
N GLY A 48 0.59 -2.31 -18.01
CA GLY A 48 0.47 -3.59 -18.72
C GLY A 48 0.46 -4.86 -17.86
N ALA A 49 0.64 -4.77 -16.54
CA ALA A 49 0.71 -5.94 -15.67
C ALA A 49 -0.65 -6.60 -15.34
N PHE A 50 -1.76 -6.12 -15.89
CA PHE A 50 -3.10 -6.60 -15.54
C PHE A 50 -3.25 -8.13 -15.63
N HIS A 51 -2.74 -8.73 -16.69
CA HIS A 51 -2.82 -10.19 -16.94
C HIS A 51 -1.64 -10.98 -16.41
N GLN A 52 -0.67 -10.32 -15.75
CA GLN A 52 0.52 -10.97 -15.25
C GLN A 52 0.21 -11.88 -14.07
N ASP A 53 0.90 -13.03 -14.01
CA ASP A 53 0.87 -13.94 -12.86
C ASP A 53 1.62 -13.31 -11.68
N PRO A 54 1.01 -13.21 -10.48
CA PRO A 54 1.68 -12.70 -9.30
C PRO A 54 2.99 -13.42 -8.95
N ALA A 55 3.13 -14.70 -9.27
CA ALA A 55 4.35 -15.47 -9.02
C ALA A 55 5.56 -14.95 -9.81
N THR A 56 5.32 -14.26 -10.93
CA THR A 56 6.38 -13.70 -11.80
C THR A 56 6.84 -12.30 -11.38
N LEU A 57 6.16 -11.70 -10.40
CA LEU A 57 6.50 -10.37 -9.90
C LEU A 57 7.75 -10.40 -9.01
N SER A 58 8.58 -9.35 -9.09
CA SER A 58 9.59 -9.09 -8.09
C SER A 58 8.97 -8.79 -6.72
N GLY A 59 9.75 -8.90 -5.64
CA GLY A 59 9.28 -8.55 -4.29
C GLY A 59 8.73 -7.12 -4.19
N GLY A 60 9.40 -6.15 -4.82
CA GLY A 60 8.94 -4.77 -4.87
C GLY A 60 7.65 -4.58 -5.70
N GLN A 61 7.51 -5.30 -6.82
CA GLN A 61 6.28 -5.29 -7.60
C GLN A 61 5.11 -5.90 -6.82
N ARG A 62 5.32 -7.03 -6.13
CA ARG A 62 4.31 -7.64 -5.25
C ARG A 62 3.87 -6.68 -4.15
N ALA A 63 4.82 -6.00 -3.50
CA ALA A 63 4.53 -5.01 -2.45
C ALA A 63 3.66 -3.86 -2.99
N ARG A 64 3.97 -3.35 -4.19
CA ARG A 64 3.16 -2.30 -4.83
C ARG A 64 1.74 -2.78 -5.14
N VAL A 65 1.57 -3.97 -5.70
CA VAL A 65 0.24 -4.55 -5.97
C VAL A 65 -0.57 -4.73 -4.68
N ALA A 66 0.06 -5.20 -3.59
CA ALA A 66 -0.62 -5.36 -2.30
C ALA A 66 -1.08 -4.02 -1.73
N LEU A 67 -0.26 -2.97 -1.84
CA LEU A 67 -0.62 -1.62 -1.41
C LEU A 67 -1.74 -1.04 -2.27
N LEU A 68 -1.69 -1.19 -3.60
CA LEU A 68 -2.78 -0.82 -4.50
C LEU A 68 -4.09 -1.49 -4.10
N ARG A 69 -4.05 -2.78 -3.77
CA ARG A 69 -5.23 -3.52 -3.34
C ARG A 69 -5.83 -2.93 -2.06
N ALA A 70 -4.99 -2.54 -1.10
CA ALA A 70 -5.45 -1.90 0.13
C ALA A 70 -6.10 -0.52 -0.13
N LEU A 71 -5.53 0.27 -1.04
CA LEU A 71 -6.06 1.60 -1.39
C LEU A 71 -7.36 1.51 -2.21
N LEU A 72 -7.42 0.61 -3.19
CA LEU A 72 -8.60 0.43 -4.06
C LEU A 72 -9.83 -0.08 -3.31
N ALA A 73 -9.65 -0.72 -2.16
CA ALA A 73 -10.73 -1.12 -1.27
C ALA A 73 -11.47 0.06 -0.62
N GLN A 74 -11.00 1.29 -0.81
CA GLN A 74 -11.55 2.51 -0.22
C GLN A 74 -11.81 2.34 1.30
N PRO A 75 -10.79 1.99 2.07
CA PRO A 75 -10.96 1.69 3.50
C PRO A 75 -11.28 2.97 4.27
N LYS A 76 -11.91 2.82 5.45
CA LYS A 76 -12.17 3.93 6.38
C LYS A 76 -11.00 4.20 7.33
N ALA A 77 -9.99 3.35 7.34
CA ALA A 77 -8.74 3.51 8.06
C ALA A 77 -7.71 2.55 7.45
N LEU A 78 -6.43 2.88 7.52
CA LEU A 78 -5.31 2.06 7.03
C LEU A 78 -4.31 1.76 8.14
N LEU A 79 -3.85 0.51 8.15
CA LEU A 79 -2.69 0.07 8.92
C LEU A 79 -1.64 -0.42 7.93
N LEU A 80 -0.48 0.22 7.89
CA LEU A 80 0.61 -0.06 6.97
C LEU A 80 1.83 -0.53 7.75
N ASP A 81 2.28 -1.75 7.48
CA ASP A 81 3.49 -2.33 8.08
C ASP A 81 4.60 -2.38 7.04
N GLU A 82 5.61 -1.52 7.21
CA GLU A 82 6.76 -1.38 6.31
C GLU A 82 6.40 -1.27 4.83
N PRO A 83 5.48 -0.36 4.42
CA PRO A 83 4.85 -0.38 3.10
C PRO A 83 5.82 -0.17 1.93
N PHE A 84 7.00 0.42 2.18
CA PHE A 84 7.96 0.78 1.15
C PHE A 84 9.30 0.04 1.27
N SER A 85 9.47 -0.82 2.26
CA SER A 85 10.76 -1.46 2.59
C SER A 85 11.34 -2.32 1.46
N ARG A 86 10.50 -2.90 0.61
CA ARG A 86 10.92 -3.78 -0.50
C ARG A 86 11.06 -3.08 -1.85
N LEU A 87 10.90 -1.76 -1.88
CA LEU A 87 11.01 -0.97 -3.10
C LEU A 87 12.45 -0.55 -3.35
N ASP A 88 12.87 -0.58 -4.63
CA ASP A 88 14.14 0.03 -5.00
C ASP A 88 14.08 1.56 -4.89
N VAL A 89 15.26 2.16 -4.66
CA VAL A 89 15.39 3.59 -4.31
C VAL A 89 14.83 4.51 -5.40
N THR A 90 14.99 4.14 -6.67
CA THR A 90 14.60 4.99 -7.81
C THR A 90 13.09 5.12 -7.98
N LEU A 91 12.35 4.05 -7.71
CA LEU A 91 10.88 4.02 -7.83
C LEU A 91 10.19 4.40 -6.52
N ARG A 92 10.88 4.25 -5.38
CA ARG A 92 10.34 4.44 -4.04
C ARG A 92 9.78 5.84 -3.83
N ASP A 93 10.53 6.87 -4.21
CA ASP A 93 10.14 8.26 -3.96
C ASP A 93 8.86 8.66 -4.70
N ASN A 94 8.79 8.39 -6.00
CA ASN A 94 7.61 8.72 -6.79
C ASN A 94 6.39 7.93 -6.33
N PHE A 95 6.57 6.64 -6.05
CA PHE A 95 5.49 5.78 -5.58
C PHE A 95 5.01 6.19 -4.19
N ARG A 96 5.91 6.51 -3.26
CA ARG A 96 5.59 7.02 -1.93
C ARG A 96 4.80 8.33 -1.99
N HIS A 97 5.24 9.30 -2.80
CA HIS A 97 4.53 10.56 -2.99
C HIS A 97 3.12 10.33 -3.52
N TRP A 98 2.96 9.44 -4.49
CA TRP A 98 1.65 9.10 -5.01
C TRP A 98 0.76 8.45 -3.94
N VAL A 99 1.27 7.46 -3.20
CA VAL A 99 0.52 6.79 -2.12
C VAL A 99 0.05 7.79 -1.08
N PHE A 100 0.92 8.70 -0.63
CA PHE A 100 0.54 9.71 0.36
C PHE A 100 -0.47 10.70 -0.19
N SER A 101 -0.43 11.03 -1.48
CA SER A 101 -1.46 11.87 -2.11
C SER A 101 -2.83 11.18 -2.13
N GLU A 102 -2.88 9.88 -2.45
CA GLU A 102 -4.11 9.09 -2.43
C GLU A 102 -4.70 8.98 -1.01
N ILE A 103 -3.85 8.67 -0.03
CA ILE A 103 -4.26 8.59 1.38
C ILE A 103 -4.81 9.93 1.86
N ARG A 104 -4.14 11.03 1.52
CA ARG A 104 -4.58 12.38 1.89
C ARG A 104 -5.92 12.74 1.24
N ALA A 105 -6.11 12.36 -0.04
CA ALA A 105 -7.38 12.56 -0.74
C ALA A 105 -8.54 11.76 -0.13
N MET A 106 -8.25 10.57 0.42
CA MET A 106 -9.25 9.76 1.13
C MET A 106 -9.66 10.36 2.47
N ALA A 107 -8.84 11.25 3.07
CA ALA A 107 -9.06 11.86 4.38
C ALA A 107 -9.37 10.86 5.49
N ILE A 108 -8.64 9.74 5.52
CA ILE A 108 -8.81 8.65 6.48
C ILE A 108 -7.65 8.58 7.47
N PRO A 109 -7.87 8.08 8.69
CA PRO A 109 -6.79 7.83 9.63
C PRO A 109 -5.88 6.70 9.13
N VAL A 110 -4.56 6.91 9.29
CA VAL A 110 -3.53 5.95 8.92
C VAL A 110 -2.57 5.76 10.06
N VAL A 111 -2.25 4.52 10.37
CA VAL A 111 -1.13 4.14 11.22
C VAL A 111 -0.10 3.44 10.35
N GLN A 112 1.11 3.96 10.33
CA GLN A 112 2.21 3.37 9.60
C GLN A 112 3.32 2.97 10.56
N VAL A 113 3.81 1.74 10.41
CA VAL A 113 5.03 1.26 11.06
C VAL A 113 6.15 1.31 10.04
N THR A 114 7.27 1.93 10.38
CA THR A 114 8.47 1.98 9.55
C THR A 114 9.71 2.19 10.41
N HIS A 115 10.85 1.69 9.95
CA HIS A 115 12.17 1.98 10.51
C HIS A 115 12.92 3.06 9.72
N ASP A 116 12.35 3.55 8.61
CA ASP A 116 12.95 4.57 7.75
C ASP A 116 12.17 5.90 7.90
N LEU A 117 12.87 6.91 8.44
CA LEU A 117 12.28 8.24 8.62
C LEU A 117 11.89 8.91 7.30
N GLN A 118 12.49 8.51 6.19
CA GLN A 118 12.11 9.03 4.86
C GLN A 118 10.70 8.57 4.43
N ASP A 119 10.20 7.49 5.03
CA ASP A 119 8.86 6.97 4.77
C ASP A 119 7.77 7.65 5.63
N VAL A 120 8.17 8.57 6.50
CA VAL A 120 7.21 9.33 7.32
C VAL A 120 6.69 10.53 6.53
N PRO A 121 5.36 10.69 6.36
CA PRO A 121 4.82 11.88 5.71
C PRO A 121 5.18 13.15 6.49
N PRO A 122 5.48 14.27 5.82
CA PRO A 122 5.69 15.55 6.49
C PRO A 122 4.50 15.87 7.43
N ASP A 123 4.82 16.48 8.57
CA ASP A 123 3.85 16.92 9.59
C ASP A 123 3.03 15.79 10.25
N SER A 124 3.45 14.54 10.09
CA SER A 124 2.83 13.42 10.78
C SER A 124 3.36 13.27 12.21
N PRO A 125 2.49 12.97 13.19
CA PRO A 125 2.95 12.62 14.52
C PRO A 125 3.72 11.31 14.49
N VAL A 126 4.88 11.27 15.16
CA VAL A 126 5.76 10.10 15.22
C VAL A 126 5.82 9.60 16.67
N LEU A 127 5.59 8.30 16.84
CA LEU A 127 5.81 7.60 18.11
C LEU A 127 7.06 6.74 17.99
N ASP A 128 8.11 7.11 18.70
CA ASP A 128 9.32 6.30 18.79
C ASP A 128 9.13 5.17 19.82
N MET A 129 9.00 3.95 19.29
CA MET A 129 8.74 2.77 20.11
C MET A 129 9.91 2.42 21.05
N ALA A 130 11.15 2.78 20.69
CA ALA A 130 12.32 2.56 21.57
C ALA A 130 12.20 3.43 22.83
N GLN A 131 11.92 4.71 22.67
CA GLN A 131 11.72 5.64 23.79
C GLN A 131 10.50 5.25 24.63
N TRP A 132 9.45 4.76 23.99
CA TRP A 132 8.24 4.34 24.68
C TRP A 132 8.45 3.11 25.56
N SER A 133 9.23 2.13 25.10
CA SER A 133 9.56 0.93 25.86
C SER A 133 10.45 1.23 27.08
N GLU A 134 11.39 2.16 26.96
CA GLU A 134 12.21 2.62 28.10
C GLU A 134 11.37 3.30 29.19
N ASN A 135 10.43 4.15 28.79
CA ASN A 135 9.54 4.81 29.73
C ASN A 135 8.57 3.83 30.43
N TYR A 136 8.07 2.83 29.70
CA TYR A 136 7.22 1.79 30.26
C TYR A 136 7.94 0.93 31.33
N ASN A 137 9.21 0.59 31.07
CA ASN A 137 10.03 -0.17 32.02
C ASN A 137 10.41 0.61 33.28
N LYS A 138 10.41 1.95 33.24
CA LYS A 138 10.62 2.80 34.42
C LYS A 138 9.38 2.95 35.30
N LEU A 139 8.21 2.59 34.79
CA LEU A 139 6.93 2.64 35.54
C LEU A 139 6.57 1.32 36.24
N ARG A 140 7.39 0.29 36.08
CA ARG A 140 7.31 -1.00 36.78
C ARG A 140 8.32 -1.11 37.89
#